data_e791ff0a7b8f643cfd7814602b2d08dc
#
_entry.id   e791ff0a7b8f643cfd7814602b2d08dc
#
_cell.length_a   1.000
_cell.length_b   1.000
_cell.length_c   1.000
_cell.angle_alpha   90.00
_cell.angle_beta   90.00
_cell.angle_gamma   90.00
#
_symmetry.space_group_name_H-M   'P 1'
#
loop_
_entity.id
_entity.type
_entity.pdbx_description
1 polymer ?
#
loop_
_entity_poly.entity_id
_entity_poly.type
_entity_poly.pdbx_seq_one_letter_code
_entity_poly.pdbx_strand_id
1 'polypeptide(L)'
;LTSTEGDIHLKNTQVNAKDKISLDAAKDILLESGQSKEYADGKNSNAGAQVGVGVSVGAQTGVYVYAEAGYGKGSNHLESTTHNNTTLNADKISIKSQGDTTLKGAQAKANRIDADVGGNLNIISQQDTLDQNNKQMGVGARVQVSAGTAWDASGNFNNSSAKGNSKSVNEQSGLFAGEGGYHVKADHVDLKGGAIASTASKENNNLTANSLTFSNIENESSHKATTVALSGGTRFGEEKGKDSTGAQYTNNVNWRDSTTFSPTLPQQDKDSDSSTTYATISEGNISIGGKDTTVENLGIHSDINTANQKVDALPDLQAILDKQKIVSDATSTVVAATRTY
;
A
#
# COMPACT_ATOMS: atom_id res chain seq x y z
N LEU A 1 17.20 -34.26 -1.77
CA LEU A 1 18.37 -33.56 -1.20
C LEU A 1 18.72 -34.20 0.13
N THR A 2 19.98 -34.60 0.28
CA THR A 2 20.50 -35.19 1.52
C THR A 2 21.79 -34.47 1.90
N SER A 3 21.86 -34.05 3.15
CA SER A 3 23.10 -33.55 3.75
C SER A 3 23.52 -34.46 4.91
N THR A 4 24.61 -35.15 4.75
CA THR A 4 25.06 -36.20 5.70
C THR A 4 25.81 -35.66 6.92
N GLU A 5 26.27 -34.40 6.85
CA GLU A 5 27.08 -33.79 7.91
C GLU A 5 26.63 -32.37 8.28
N GLY A 6 25.77 -31.76 7.50
CA GLY A 6 25.42 -30.34 7.65
C GLY A 6 23.94 -30.03 7.46
N ASP A 7 23.73 -28.84 7.03
CA ASP A 7 22.42 -28.23 6.83
C ASP A 7 21.93 -28.36 5.39
N ILE A 8 20.63 -28.14 5.19
CA ILE A 8 20.00 -27.83 3.90
C ILE A 8 19.45 -26.42 3.99
N HIS A 9 19.84 -25.57 3.06
CA HIS A 9 19.36 -24.20 2.98
C HIS A 9 18.85 -23.91 1.57
N LEU A 10 17.57 -23.60 1.46
CA LEU A 10 16.91 -23.17 0.23
C LEU A 10 16.36 -21.77 0.43
N LYS A 11 16.80 -20.84 -0.40
CA LYS A 11 16.37 -19.44 -0.36
C LYS A 11 15.87 -19.01 -1.73
N ASN A 12 14.69 -18.40 -1.77
CA ASN A 12 14.04 -17.95 -3.02
C ASN A 12 14.06 -19.05 -4.09
N THR A 13 13.71 -20.25 -3.69
CA THR A 13 13.83 -21.46 -4.51
C THR A 13 12.45 -22.08 -4.74
N GLN A 14 12.19 -22.49 -5.97
CA GLN A 14 11.01 -23.27 -6.31
C GLN A 14 11.42 -24.67 -6.71
N VAL A 15 10.93 -25.66 -6.00
CA VAL A 15 11.15 -27.08 -6.29
C VAL A 15 9.82 -27.72 -6.63
N ASN A 16 9.72 -28.23 -7.86
CA ASN A 16 8.54 -28.91 -8.33
C ASN A 16 8.93 -30.34 -8.74
N ALA A 17 8.27 -31.31 -8.17
CA ALA A 17 8.40 -32.72 -8.53
C ALA A 17 7.02 -33.33 -8.72
N LYS A 18 6.93 -34.31 -9.61
CA LYS A 18 5.68 -35.02 -9.83
C LYS A 18 5.33 -35.92 -8.65
N ASP A 19 6.29 -36.73 -8.20
CA ASP A 19 6.02 -37.78 -7.23
C ASP A 19 6.48 -37.41 -5.82
N LYS A 20 7.74 -37.08 -5.64
CA LYS A 20 8.28 -36.89 -4.28
C LYS A 20 9.38 -35.84 -4.20
N ILE A 21 9.32 -35.02 -3.16
CA ILE A 21 10.43 -34.23 -2.66
C ILE A 21 10.85 -34.78 -1.30
N SER A 22 12.15 -35.02 -1.12
CA SER A 22 12.71 -35.46 0.14
C SER A 22 13.88 -34.56 0.52
N LEU A 23 13.82 -33.98 1.72
CA LEU A 23 14.89 -33.22 2.35
C LEU A 23 15.33 -33.97 3.61
N ASP A 24 16.59 -34.34 3.68
CA ASP A 24 17.16 -35.07 4.82
C ASP A 24 18.49 -34.41 5.22
N ALA A 25 18.52 -33.75 6.36
CA ALA A 25 19.69 -33.05 6.88
C ALA A 25 20.18 -33.64 8.21
N ALA A 26 21.49 -33.82 8.33
CA ALA A 26 22.13 -34.21 9.57
C ALA A 26 22.04 -33.11 10.65
N LYS A 27 21.85 -31.87 10.28
CA LYS A 27 21.65 -30.73 11.17
C LYS A 27 20.35 -30.03 10.90
N ASP A 28 20.38 -28.81 10.41
CA ASP A 28 19.20 -27.96 10.25
C ASP A 28 18.71 -27.89 8.80
N ILE A 29 17.43 -27.62 8.64
CA ILE A 29 16.82 -27.27 7.36
C ILE A 29 16.27 -25.86 7.49
N LEU A 30 16.69 -24.97 6.60
CA LEU A 30 16.15 -23.62 6.48
C LEU A 30 15.59 -23.43 5.07
N LEU A 31 14.27 -23.22 5.00
CA LEU A 31 13.55 -22.80 3.80
C LEU A 31 13.11 -21.35 4.03
N GLU A 32 13.64 -20.43 3.24
CA GLU A 32 13.33 -19.01 3.44
C GLU A 32 13.04 -18.27 2.14
N SER A 33 12.34 -17.16 2.26
CA SER A 33 12.08 -16.24 1.17
C SER A 33 13.32 -15.46 0.79
N GLY A 34 13.44 -15.13 -0.49
CA GLY A 34 14.25 -14.01 -0.94
C GLY A 34 13.51 -12.70 -0.71
N GLN A 35 14.25 -11.60 -0.69
CA GLN A 35 13.70 -10.27 -0.56
C GLN A 35 13.99 -9.45 -1.81
N SER A 36 12.97 -8.80 -2.35
CA SER A 36 13.10 -7.72 -3.32
C SER A 36 12.83 -6.41 -2.63
N LYS A 37 13.79 -5.50 -2.68
CA LYS A 37 13.65 -4.15 -2.11
C LYS A 37 13.59 -3.14 -3.23
N GLU A 38 12.63 -2.25 -3.16
CA GLU A 38 12.49 -1.13 -4.06
C GLU A 38 12.60 0.16 -3.24
N TYR A 39 13.43 1.05 -3.71
CA TYR A 39 13.61 2.36 -3.14
C TYR A 39 13.58 3.39 -4.27
N ALA A 40 12.70 4.35 -4.16
CA ALA A 40 12.63 5.47 -5.07
C ALA A 40 12.49 6.78 -4.29
N ASP A 41 13.35 7.73 -4.59
CA ASP A 41 13.33 9.05 -3.98
C ASP A 41 13.46 10.08 -5.09
N GLY A 42 12.47 10.91 -5.25
CA GLY A 42 12.37 11.89 -6.31
C GLY A 42 12.08 13.28 -5.76
N LYS A 43 12.69 14.27 -6.38
CA LYS A 43 12.37 15.68 -6.16
C LYS A 43 12.24 16.35 -7.51
N ASN A 44 11.21 17.16 -7.65
CA ASN A 44 11.03 17.97 -8.84
C ASN A 44 10.73 19.42 -8.45
N SER A 45 11.12 20.32 -9.31
CA SER A 45 10.73 21.71 -9.23
C SER A 45 10.57 22.26 -10.65
N ASN A 46 9.60 23.11 -10.82
CA ASN A 46 9.34 23.81 -12.06
C ASN A 46 9.08 25.27 -11.77
N ALA A 47 9.55 26.12 -12.65
CA ALA A 47 9.24 27.55 -12.64
C ALA A 47 8.97 27.96 -14.06
N GLY A 48 7.98 28.81 -14.26
CA GLY A 48 7.62 29.32 -15.57
C GLY A 48 7.06 30.73 -15.46
N ALA A 49 7.31 31.50 -16.49
CA ALA A 49 6.69 32.79 -16.67
C ALA A 49 6.30 32.93 -18.15
N GLN A 50 5.15 33.48 -18.39
CA GLN A 50 4.70 33.78 -19.76
C GLN A 50 3.96 35.11 -19.83
N VAL A 51 4.04 35.70 -21.00
CA VAL A 51 3.22 36.85 -21.40
C VAL A 51 2.45 36.48 -22.66
N GLY A 52 1.24 36.92 -22.75
CA GLY A 52 0.42 36.57 -23.90
C GLY A 52 -0.69 37.59 -24.19
N VAL A 53 -1.29 37.38 -25.34
CA VAL A 53 -2.45 38.13 -25.79
C VAL A 53 -3.58 37.13 -26.03
N GLY A 54 -4.76 37.43 -25.54
CA GLY A 54 -5.94 36.62 -25.75
C GLY A 54 -7.12 37.43 -26.22
N VAL A 55 -8.16 36.72 -26.63
CA VAL A 55 -9.45 37.33 -27.02
C VAL A 55 -10.53 36.77 -26.12
N SER A 56 -11.28 37.64 -25.47
CA SER A 56 -12.47 37.25 -24.71
C SER A 56 -13.71 37.43 -25.58
N VAL A 57 -14.63 36.47 -25.52
CA VAL A 57 -15.91 36.48 -26.20
C VAL A 57 -17.02 36.30 -25.16
N GLY A 58 -17.95 37.19 -25.06
CA GLY A 58 -19.03 37.15 -24.06
C GLY A 58 -19.52 38.56 -23.71
N ALA A 59 -19.92 38.77 -22.46
CA ALA A 59 -20.41 40.04 -21.96
C ALA A 59 -19.41 41.22 -22.15
N GLN A 60 -18.11 40.88 -22.17
CA GLN A 60 -17.03 41.79 -22.57
C GLN A 60 -16.18 41.11 -23.65
N THR A 61 -16.41 41.48 -24.89
CA THR A 61 -15.64 41.02 -26.03
C THR A 61 -14.48 41.98 -26.29
N GLY A 62 -13.24 41.45 -26.29
CA GLY A 62 -12.08 42.31 -26.50
C GLY A 62 -10.76 41.53 -26.47
N VAL A 63 -9.70 42.22 -26.81
CA VAL A 63 -8.34 41.72 -26.72
C VAL A 63 -7.78 42.06 -25.35
N TYR A 64 -7.17 41.09 -24.69
CA TYR A 64 -6.48 41.31 -23.41
C TYR A 64 -5.01 40.89 -23.49
N VAL A 65 -4.20 41.50 -22.67
CA VAL A 65 -2.77 41.16 -22.46
C VAL A 65 -2.65 40.64 -21.04
N TYR A 66 -1.86 39.58 -20.87
CA TYR A 66 -1.59 39.04 -19.57
C TYR A 66 -0.11 38.68 -19.38
N ALA A 67 0.29 38.69 -18.12
CA ALA A 67 1.54 38.11 -17.66
C ALA A 67 1.26 37.17 -16.48
N GLU A 68 1.84 36.00 -16.52
CA GLU A 68 1.71 35.05 -15.43
C GLU A 68 3.04 34.40 -15.09
N ALA A 69 3.22 34.05 -13.84
CA ALA A 69 4.36 33.33 -13.34
C ALA A 69 3.91 32.26 -12.33
N GLY A 70 4.59 31.14 -12.36
CA GLY A 70 4.31 30.04 -11.44
C GLY A 70 5.57 29.33 -10.99
N TYR A 71 5.52 28.78 -9.81
CA TYR A 71 6.53 27.90 -9.23
C TYR A 71 5.87 26.69 -8.61
N GLY A 72 6.42 25.52 -8.90
CA GLY A 72 6.01 24.26 -8.32
C GLY A 72 7.18 23.48 -7.76
N LYS A 73 6.92 22.75 -6.69
CA LYS A 73 7.88 21.86 -6.04
C LYS A 73 7.19 20.59 -5.61
N GLY A 74 7.82 19.45 -5.86
CA GLY A 74 7.32 18.15 -5.45
C GLY A 74 8.43 17.26 -4.89
N SER A 75 8.02 16.31 -4.09
CA SER A 75 8.87 15.20 -3.64
C SER A 75 8.05 13.93 -3.53
N ASN A 76 8.64 12.82 -3.91
CA ASN A 76 8.08 11.49 -3.72
C ASN A 76 9.11 10.58 -3.09
N HIS A 77 8.65 9.73 -2.20
CA HIS A 77 9.44 8.69 -1.54
C HIS A 77 8.67 7.39 -1.61
N LEU A 78 9.35 6.32 -2.01
CA LEU A 78 8.84 4.95 -2.02
C LEU A 78 9.88 4.03 -1.43
N GLU A 79 9.48 3.22 -0.48
CA GLU A 79 10.26 2.13 0.05
C GLU A 79 9.38 0.89 0.17
N SER A 80 9.77 -0.21 -0.44
CA SER A 80 9.06 -1.46 -0.36
C SER A 80 9.97 -2.65 -0.16
N THR A 81 9.46 -3.66 0.54
CA THR A 81 10.09 -4.97 0.67
C THR A 81 9.06 -6.03 0.33
N THR A 82 9.37 -6.84 -0.67
CA THR A 82 8.53 -7.96 -1.10
C THR A 82 9.28 -9.26 -0.84
N HIS A 83 8.61 -10.25 -0.27
CA HIS A 83 9.14 -11.58 -0.02
C HIS A 83 8.76 -12.53 -1.17
N ASN A 84 9.76 -13.18 -1.76
CA ASN A 84 9.59 -14.23 -2.73
C ASN A 84 9.75 -15.56 -2.01
N ASN A 85 8.64 -16.23 -1.72
CA ASN A 85 8.64 -17.45 -0.92
C ASN A 85 9.36 -18.59 -1.63
N THR A 86 10.07 -19.40 -0.86
CA THR A 86 10.52 -20.72 -1.27
C THR A 86 9.33 -21.67 -1.27
N THR A 87 9.14 -22.39 -2.35
CA THR A 87 8.02 -23.33 -2.51
C THR A 87 8.50 -24.73 -2.89
N LEU A 88 7.92 -25.72 -2.22
CA LEU A 88 8.07 -27.13 -2.55
C LEU A 88 6.71 -27.68 -2.98
N ASN A 89 6.61 -28.25 -4.16
CA ASN A 89 5.37 -28.84 -4.70
C ASN A 89 5.65 -30.26 -5.18
N ALA A 90 4.92 -31.22 -4.65
CA ALA A 90 4.99 -32.64 -5.08
C ALA A 90 3.71 -33.37 -4.67
N ASP A 91 3.57 -34.62 -5.07
CA ASP A 91 2.53 -35.50 -4.51
C ASP A 91 2.83 -35.85 -3.05
N LYS A 92 4.09 -36.13 -2.75
CA LYS A 92 4.56 -36.36 -1.38
C LYS A 92 5.78 -35.52 -1.06
N ILE A 93 5.79 -34.90 0.13
CA ILE A 93 6.95 -34.19 0.67
C ILE A 93 7.37 -34.86 1.98
N SER A 94 8.64 -35.17 2.09
CA SER A 94 9.27 -35.69 3.31
C SER A 94 10.39 -34.77 3.75
N ILE A 95 10.29 -34.27 4.97
CA ILE A 95 11.28 -33.36 5.58
C ILE A 95 11.80 -34.03 6.85
N LYS A 96 13.10 -34.25 6.91
CA LYS A 96 13.77 -34.84 8.06
C LYS A 96 15.00 -34.03 8.44
N SER A 97 15.08 -33.60 9.69
CA SER A 97 16.25 -32.95 10.24
C SER A 97 16.58 -33.51 11.63
N GLN A 98 17.85 -33.65 11.96
CA GLN A 98 18.26 -34.00 13.33
C GLN A 98 18.23 -32.78 14.27
N GLY A 99 18.45 -31.59 13.71
CA GLY A 99 18.28 -30.31 14.39
C GLY A 99 16.91 -29.68 14.09
N ASP A 100 16.94 -28.39 13.83
CA ASP A 100 15.73 -27.58 13.56
C ASP A 100 15.34 -27.59 12.10
N THR A 101 14.04 -27.49 11.83
CA THR A 101 13.50 -27.14 10.52
C THR A 101 12.75 -25.82 10.62
N THR A 102 13.14 -24.86 9.81
CA THR A 102 12.53 -23.52 9.77
C THR A 102 12.00 -23.21 8.37
N LEU A 103 10.73 -22.85 8.31
CA LEU A 103 10.07 -22.28 7.14
C LEU A 103 9.81 -20.80 7.43
N LYS A 104 10.61 -19.91 6.86
CA LYS A 104 10.51 -18.47 7.02
C LYS A 104 10.24 -17.81 5.68
N GLY A 105 8.98 -17.61 5.36
CA GLY A 105 8.57 -17.24 4.01
C GLY A 105 8.73 -18.43 3.06
N ALA A 106 8.13 -19.57 3.40
CA ALA A 106 8.21 -20.80 2.62
C ALA A 106 6.94 -21.64 2.76
N GLN A 107 6.62 -22.36 1.70
CA GLN A 107 5.45 -23.22 1.60
C GLN A 107 5.85 -24.61 1.10
N ALA A 108 5.39 -25.64 1.76
CA ALA A 108 5.40 -27.01 1.27
C ALA A 108 3.96 -27.43 0.93
N LYS A 109 3.71 -27.78 -0.31
CA LYS A 109 2.39 -28.19 -0.82
C LYS A 109 2.46 -29.58 -1.43
N ALA A 110 1.72 -30.51 -0.87
CA ALA A 110 1.68 -31.89 -1.34
C ALA A 110 0.36 -32.55 -0.96
N ASN A 111 0.02 -33.68 -1.59
CA ASN A 111 -1.07 -34.51 -1.12
C ASN A 111 -0.83 -35.04 0.30
N ARG A 112 0.41 -35.48 0.57
CA ARG A 112 0.86 -35.90 1.89
C ARG A 112 2.18 -35.25 2.27
N ILE A 113 2.28 -34.79 3.52
CA ILE A 113 3.51 -34.21 4.09
C ILE A 113 3.90 -34.96 5.34
N ASP A 114 5.11 -35.49 5.36
CA ASP A 114 5.75 -36.04 6.52
C ASP A 114 6.90 -35.14 6.95
N ALA A 115 6.91 -34.71 8.20
CA ALA A 115 7.99 -33.94 8.82
C ALA A 115 8.46 -34.59 10.10
N ASP A 116 9.70 -35.00 10.13
CA ASP A 116 10.36 -35.57 11.31
C ASP A 116 11.52 -34.67 11.72
N VAL A 117 11.29 -33.85 12.73
CA VAL A 117 12.20 -32.79 13.18
C VAL A 117 12.73 -33.17 14.56
N GLY A 118 14.04 -33.36 14.67
CA GLY A 118 14.68 -33.70 15.96
C GLY A 118 14.65 -32.56 16.98
N GLY A 119 14.73 -31.33 16.51
CA GLY A 119 14.64 -30.09 17.29
C GLY A 119 13.32 -29.35 17.09
N ASN A 120 13.42 -28.07 16.85
CA ASN A 120 12.28 -27.16 16.69
C ASN A 120 11.79 -27.11 15.23
N LEU A 121 10.48 -27.18 15.05
CA LEU A 121 9.82 -26.83 13.80
C LEU A 121 9.29 -25.40 13.93
N ASN A 122 9.92 -24.47 13.22
CA ASN A 122 9.54 -23.06 13.22
C ASN A 122 8.88 -22.72 11.88
N ILE A 123 7.67 -22.21 11.90
CA ILE A 123 6.96 -21.76 10.70
C ILE A 123 6.57 -20.30 10.89
N ILE A 124 7.19 -19.41 10.09
CA ILE A 124 7.10 -17.96 10.24
C ILE A 124 6.67 -17.37 8.91
N SER A 125 5.51 -16.75 8.88
CA SER A 125 5.08 -15.97 7.74
C SER A 125 5.81 -14.63 7.67
N GLN A 126 6.06 -14.14 6.46
CA GLN A 126 6.76 -12.89 6.23
C GLN A 126 5.79 -11.84 5.70
N GLN A 127 5.88 -10.62 6.23
CA GLN A 127 5.09 -9.49 5.77
C GLN A 127 5.82 -8.74 4.68
N ASP A 128 5.13 -8.48 3.56
CA ASP A 128 5.53 -7.47 2.60
C ASP A 128 5.21 -6.08 3.16
N THR A 129 6.10 -5.14 2.97
CA THR A 129 5.97 -3.78 3.49
C THR A 129 6.03 -2.76 2.35
N LEU A 130 5.23 -1.71 2.47
CA LEU A 130 5.22 -0.59 1.54
C LEU A 130 5.09 0.70 2.34
N ASP A 131 5.96 1.67 2.05
CA ASP A 131 5.93 3.02 2.59
C ASP A 131 6.02 4.02 1.45
N GLN A 132 5.04 4.91 1.34
CA GLN A 132 4.96 5.94 0.31
C GLN A 132 4.70 7.30 0.95
N ASN A 133 5.37 8.34 0.42
CA ASN A 133 5.16 9.71 0.85
C ASN A 133 5.33 10.66 -0.34
N ASN A 134 4.24 11.30 -0.76
CA ASN A 134 4.23 12.25 -1.86
C ASN A 134 3.84 13.63 -1.33
N LYS A 135 4.58 14.66 -1.74
CA LYS A 135 4.30 16.05 -1.40
C LYS A 135 4.39 16.91 -2.64
N GLN A 136 3.47 17.84 -2.77
CA GLN A 136 3.44 18.81 -3.86
C GLN A 136 3.05 20.19 -3.33
N MET A 137 3.71 21.22 -3.85
CA MET A 137 3.40 22.61 -3.55
C MET A 137 3.44 23.42 -4.86
N GLY A 138 2.50 24.31 -5.03
CA GLY A 138 2.46 25.20 -6.17
C GLY A 138 2.06 26.61 -5.75
N VAL A 139 2.63 27.61 -6.41
CA VAL A 139 2.23 29.01 -6.29
C VAL A 139 2.20 29.61 -7.68
N GLY A 140 1.19 30.41 -7.95
CA GLY A 140 1.02 31.12 -9.22
C GLY A 140 0.51 32.53 -9.02
N ALA A 141 0.87 33.42 -9.94
CA ALA A 141 0.37 34.78 -10.00
C ALA A 141 0.10 35.16 -11.45
N ARG A 142 -0.96 35.92 -11.69
CA ARG A 142 -1.34 36.41 -13.01
C ARG A 142 -1.84 37.85 -12.92
N VAL A 143 -1.45 38.66 -13.88
CA VAL A 143 -1.96 40.01 -14.08
C VAL A 143 -2.49 40.12 -15.50
N GLN A 144 -3.65 40.69 -15.67
CA GLN A 144 -4.32 40.83 -16.94
C GLN A 144 -4.96 42.22 -17.11
N VAL A 145 -4.93 42.73 -18.30
CA VAL A 145 -5.63 43.98 -18.64
C VAL A 145 -6.22 43.88 -20.04
N SER A 146 -7.42 44.40 -20.18
CA SER A 146 -8.07 44.62 -21.49
C SER A 146 -8.31 46.12 -21.74
N ALA A 147 -8.35 46.51 -23.00
CA ALA A 147 -8.63 47.89 -23.35
C ALA A 147 -10.00 48.31 -22.79
N GLY A 148 -10.05 49.39 -22.01
CA GLY A 148 -11.27 49.90 -21.39
C GLY A 148 -11.75 49.18 -20.15
N THR A 149 -10.94 48.22 -19.62
CA THR A 149 -11.25 47.50 -18.39
C THR A 149 -10.22 47.81 -17.29
N ALA A 150 -10.60 47.56 -16.04
CA ALA A 150 -9.69 47.59 -14.91
C ALA A 150 -8.67 46.47 -15.02
N TRP A 151 -7.52 46.65 -14.40
CA TRP A 151 -6.50 45.60 -14.22
C TRP A 151 -7.04 44.51 -13.30
N ASP A 152 -6.80 43.28 -13.70
CA ASP A 152 -7.09 42.10 -12.87
C ASP A 152 -5.75 41.46 -12.42
N ALA A 153 -5.62 41.23 -11.14
CA ALA A 153 -4.47 40.53 -10.57
C ALA A 153 -4.98 39.37 -9.71
N SER A 154 -4.46 38.20 -9.95
CA SER A 154 -4.85 36.97 -9.21
C SER A 154 -3.64 36.18 -8.79
N GLY A 155 -3.80 35.40 -7.73
CA GLY A 155 -2.80 34.50 -7.24
C GLY A 155 -3.42 33.24 -6.68
N ASN A 156 -2.67 32.15 -6.71
CA ASN A 156 -3.05 30.89 -6.15
C ASN A 156 -1.89 30.21 -5.42
N PHE A 157 -2.25 29.44 -4.43
CA PHE A 157 -1.34 28.57 -3.69
C PHE A 157 -2.02 27.23 -3.51
N ASN A 158 -1.27 26.16 -3.66
CA ASN A 158 -1.72 24.82 -3.31
C ASN A 158 -0.63 24.06 -2.57
N ASN A 159 -1.03 23.19 -1.68
CA ASN A 159 -0.16 22.28 -0.97
C ASN A 159 -0.87 20.95 -0.80
N SER A 160 -0.25 19.89 -1.25
CA SER A 160 -0.78 18.55 -1.21
C SER A 160 0.22 17.58 -0.60
N SER A 161 -0.27 16.66 0.20
CA SER A 161 0.55 15.57 0.74
C SER A 161 -0.25 14.28 0.78
N ALA A 162 0.39 13.19 0.44
CA ALA A 162 -0.16 11.85 0.57
C ALA A 162 0.86 10.92 1.21
N LYS A 163 0.41 10.13 2.17
CA LYS A 163 1.19 9.09 2.83
C LYS A 163 0.41 7.78 2.78
N GLY A 164 1.14 6.68 2.61
CA GLY A 164 0.56 5.35 2.66
C GLY A 164 1.55 4.36 3.24
N ASN A 165 1.05 3.48 4.11
CA ASN A 165 1.80 2.40 4.74
C ASN A 165 1.04 1.10 4.63
N SER A 166 1.75 0.01 4.39
CA SER A 166 1.17 -1.32 4.38
C SER A 166 2.16 -2.35 4.92
N LYS A 167 1.64 -3.26 5.73
CA LYS A 167 2.32 -4.50 6.16
C LYS A 167 1.33 -5.63 6.00
N SER A 168 1.64 -6.61 5.16
CA SER A 168 0.73 -7.70 4.88
C SER A 168 1.45 -8.99 4.55
N VAL A 169 0.99 -10.09 5.13
CA VAL A 169 1.36 -11.44 4.70
C VAL A 169 0.62 -11.76 3.42
N ASN A 170 1.30 -11.71 2.28
CA ASN A 170 0.71 -12.05 0.99
C ASN A 170 0.60 -13.56 0.79
N GLU A 171 1.59 -14.31 1.28
CA GLU A 171 1.61 -15.77 1.22
C GLU A 171 1.99 -16.32 2.59
N GLN A 172 1.06 -17.04 3.21
CA GLN A 172 1.27 -17.66 4.51
C GLN A 172 2.28 -18.79 4.41
N SER A 173 3.28 -18.79 5.29
CA SER A 173 4.23 -19.90 5.43
C SER A 173 3.54 -21.12 6.06
N GLY A 174 3.88 -22.29 5.57
CA GLY A 174 3.28 -23.48 6.14
C GLY A 174 3.55 -24.78 5.41
N LEU A 175 3.02 -25.81 6.02
CA LEU A 175 2.85 -27.15 5.47
C LEU A 175 1.38 -27.27 5.06
N PHE A 176 1.12 -27.46 3.77
CA PHE A 176 -0.22 -27.55 3.21
C PHE A 176 -0.42 -28.90 2.54
N ALA A 177 -1.04 -29.82 3.24
CA ALA A 177 -1.31 -31.16 2.77
C ALA A 177 -2.70 -31.29 2.14
N GLY A 178 -2.85 -32.23 1.25
CA GLY A 178 -4.14 -32.65 0.68
C GLY A 178 -4.77 -33.79 1.47
N GLU A 179 -5.43 -34.69 0.77
CA GLU A 179 -6.17 -35.84 1.35
C GLU A 179 -5.28 -36.84 2.10
N GLY A 180 -3.98 -36.88 1.79
CA GLY A 180 -3.01 -37.69 2.51
C GLY A 180 -2.62 -37.17 3.88
N GLY A 181 -2.96 -35.93 4.19
CA GLY A 181 -2.77 -35.32 5.49
C GLY A 181 -1.33 -34.92 5.83
N TYR A 182 -1.19 -34.27 6.96
CA TYR A 182 0.10 -33.96 7.55
C TYR A 182 0.45 -34.98 8.65
N HIS A 183 1.74 -35.34 8.70
CA HIS A 183 2.30 -36.24 9.72
C HIS A 183 3.57 -35.58 10.25
N VAL A 184 3.45 -34.92 11.39
CA VAL A 184 4.49 -34.05 11.95
C VAL A 184 4.93 -34.56 13.31
N LYS A 185 6.24 -34.70 13.48
CA LYS A 185 6.90 -34.99 14.76
C LYS A 185 8.01 -33.98 14.98
N ALA A 186 8.00 -33.30 16.09
CA ALA A 186 9.04 -32.35 16.49
C ALA A 186 9.22 -32.34 18.01
N ASP A 187 10.35 -31.85 18.50
CA ASP A 187 10.52 -31.54 19.91
C ASP A 187 9.66 -30.36 20.33
N HIS A 188 9.79 -29.24 19.61
CA HIS A 188 8.98 -28.05 19.81
C HIS A 188 8.43 -27.55 18.47
N VAL A 189 7.18 -27.13 18.45
CA VAL A 189 6.55 -26.44 17.32
C VAL A 189 6.30 -24.99 17.69
N ASP A 190 6.81 -24.05 16.88
CA ASP A 190 6.54 -22.63 16.99
C ASP A 190 5.96 -22.10 15.69
N LEU A 191 4.75 -21.53 15.76
CA LEU A 191 4.03 -20.96 14.64
C LEU A 191 3.86 -19.45 14.84
N LYS A 192 4.47 -18.66 13.97
CA LYS A 192 4.23 -17.20 13.88
C LYS A 192 3.46 -16.88 12.60
N GLY A 193 2.14 -16.84 12.72
CA GLY A 193 1.27 -16.75 11.55
C GLY A 193 1.48 -17.90 10.57
N GLY A 194 2.06 -19.00 11.02
CA GLY A 194 2.37 -20.17 10.22
C GLY A 194 1.27 -21.24 10.30
N ALA A 195 1.21 -22.08 9.28
CA ALA A 195 0.18 -23.10 9.18
C ALA A 195 0.74 -24.52 9.08
N ILE A 196 0.06 -25.44 9.75
CA ILE A 196 0.12 -26.89 9.51
C ILE A 196 -1.30 -27.31 9.16
N ALA A 197 -1.57 -27.41 7.86
CA ALA A 197 -2.91 -27.54 7.35
C ALA A 197 -3.09 -28.70 6.39
N SER A 198 -4.31 -29.19 6.29
CA SER A 198 -4.66 -30.22 5.33
C SER A 198 -6.14 -30.16 4.96
N THR A 199 -6.49 -30.75 3.82
CA THR A 199 -7.87 -31.02 3.42
C THR A 199 -8.35 -32.42 3.83
N ALA A 200 -7.47 -33.23 4.44
CA ALA A 200 -7.79 -34.56 4.90
C ALA A 200 -8.73 -34.53 6.11
N SER A 201 -9.41 -35.64 6.32
CA SER A 201 -10.12 -35.87 7.57
C SER A 201 -9.12 -35.95 8.74
N LYS A 202 -9.58 -35.64 9.95
CA LYS A 202 -8.73 -35.57 11.14
C LYS A 202 -7.96 -36.86 11.44
N GLU A 203 -8.49 -38.00 11.03
CA GLU A 203 -7.86 -39.31 11.24
C GLU A 203 -6.56 -39.46 10.45
N ASN A 204 -6.41 -38.73 9.36
CA ASN A 204 -5.24 -38.74 8.50
C ASN A 204 -4.21 -37.65 8.84
N ASN A 205 -4.47 -36.85 9.85
CA ASN A 205 -3.55 -35.81 10.33
C ASN A 205 -2.96 -36.20 11.70
N ASN A 206 -1.65 -36.09 11.82
CA ASN A 206 -0.96 -36.43 13.07
C ASN A 206 0.08 -35.37 13.40
N LEU A 207 0.02 -34.84 14.62
CA LEU A 207 1.02 -33.94 15.17
C LEU A 207 1.43 -34.42 16.56
N THR A 208 2.72 -34.65 16.72
CA THR A 208 3.34 -35.01 18.02
C THR A 208 4.47 -34.06 18.32
N ALA A 209 4.42 -33.39 19.47
CA ALA A 209 5.48 -32.52 19.94
C ALA A 209 5.53 -32.53 21.46
N ASN A 210 6.68 -32.22 22.04
CA ASN A 210 6.80 -32.04 23.49
C ASN A 210 6.20 -30.70 23.94
N SER A 211 6.28 -29.67 23.10
CA SER A 211 5.68 -28.36 23.38
C SER A 211 5.27 -27.64 22.10
N LEU A 212 4.36 -26.70 22.23
CA LEU A 212 3.82 -25.86 21.16
C LEU A 212 3.70 -24.42 21.64
N THR A 213 4.19 -23.49 20.83
CA THR A 213 3.91 -22.06 20.96
C THR A 213 3.37 -21.52 19.64
N PHE A 214 2.50 -20.53 19.72
CA PHE A 214 1.99 -19.87 18.51
C PHE A 214 1.63 -18.42 18.77
N SER A 215 1.69 -17.63 17.72
CA SER A 215 1.23 -16.25 17.68
C SER A 215 0.68 -15.92 16.30
N ASN A 216 -0.24 -14.97 16.25
CA ASN A 216 -0.79 -14.44 15.03
C ASN A 216 0.03 -13.23 14.56
N ILE A 217 -0.12 -12.86 13.30
CA ILE A 217 0.49 -11.66 12.71
C ILE A 217 -0.62 -10.69 12.37
N GLU A 218 -0.51 -9.45 12.85
CA GLU A 218 -1.42 -8.38 12.49
C GLU A 218 -0.95 -7.69 11.20
N ASN A 219 -1.84 -7.65 10.21
CA ASN A 219 -1.64 -6.94 8.96
C ASN A 219 -2.38 -5.62 9.00
N GLU A 220 -1.80 -4.60 8.41
CA GLU A 220 -2.39 -3.27 8.38
C GLU A 220 -2.06 -2.55 7.08
N SER A 221 -3.00 -1.72 6.62
CA SER A 221 -2.76 -0.76 5.56
C SER A 221 -3.47 0.53 5.90
N SER A 222 -2.84 1.66 5.61
CA SER A 222 -3.45 2.97 5.81
C SER A 222 -2.93 3.97 4.82
N HIS A 223 -3.79 4.90 4.40
CA HIS A 223 -3.38 6.04 3.61
C HIS A 223 -4.10 7.31 4.05
N LYS A 224 -3.45 8.43 3.79
CA LYS A 224 -4.00 9.76 3.99
C LYS A 224 -3.49 10.70 2.91
N ALA A 225 -4.39 11.31 2.18
CA ALA A 225 -4.10 12.35 1.20
C ALA A 225 -4.83 13.63 1.57
N THR A 226 -4.12 14.75 1.59
CA THR A 226 -4.69 16.05 1.96
C THR A 226 -4.24 17.10 0.95
N THR A 227 -5.17 17.89 0.46
CA THR A 227 -4.91 19.05 -0.39
C THR A 227 -5.54 20.29 0.20
N VAL A 228 -4.75 21.34 0.33
CA VAL A 228 -5.19 22.68 0.73
C VAL A 228 -4.84 23.63 -0.38
N ALA A 229 -5.80 24.41 -0.83
CA ALA A 229 -5.57 25.42 -1.83
C ALA A 229 -6.17 26.77 -1.41
N LEU A 230 -5.58 27.81 -1.94
CA LEU A 230 -5.89 29.18 -1.65
C LEU A 230 -5.81 29.98 -2.92
N SER A 231 -6.83 30.74 -3.24
CA SER A 231 -6.82 31.67 -4.34
C SER A 231 -7.32 33.04 -3.93
N GLY A 232 -6.86 34.06 -4.61
CA GLY A 232 -7.30 35.42 -4.38
C GLY A 232 -7.09 36.27 -5.60
N GLY A 233 -7.79 37.39 -5.68
CA GLY A 233 -7.61 38.32 -6.75
C GLY A 233 -8.16 39.69 -6.40
N THR A 234 -7.72 40.68 -7.15
CA THR A 234 -8.13 42.06 -7.00
C THR A 234 -8.22 42.70 -8.37
N ARG A 235 -9.07 43.71 -8.48
CA ARG A 235 -9.18 44.57 -9.68
C ARG A 235 -8.88 46.02 -9.28
N PHE A 236 -8.24 46.74 -10.15
CA PHE A 236 -7.89 48.14 -9.92
C PHE A 236 -7.73 48.92 -11.21
N GLY A 237 -7.99 50.22 -11.14
CA GLY A 237 -7.88 51.13 -12.30
C GLY A 237 -9.22 51.60 -12.82
N GLU A 238 -9.17 52.25 -13.98
CA GLU A 238 -10.37 52.78 -14.63
C GLU A 238 -11.04 51.74 -15.52
N GLU A 239 -12.34 51.60 -15.36
CA GLU A 239 -13.20 50.81 -16.22
C GLU A 239 -14.13 51.73 -17.01
N LYS A 240 -14.14 51.64 -18.35
CA LYS A 240 -14.95 52.43 -19.26
C LYS A 240 -15.95 51.55 -19.99
N GLY A 241 -17.17 51.95 -20.00
CA GLY A 241 -18.22 51.18 -20.67
C GLY A 241 -19.36 52.11 -21.16
N LYS A 242 -20.42 51.46 -21.67
CA LYS A 242 -21.68 52.11 -21.99
C LYS A 242 -22.77 51.51 -21.12
N ASP A 243 -23.64 52.35 -20.60
CA ASP A 243 -24.82 51.90 -19.87
C ASP A 243 -25.93 51.37 -20.81
N SER A 244 -27.01 50.92 -20.24
CA SER A 244 -28.16 50.40 -20.99
C SER A 244 -28.84 51.44 -21.92
N THR A 245 -28.51 52.70 -21.77
CA THR A 245 -28.99 53.80 -22.63
C THR A 245 -27.96 54.18 -23.68
N GLY A 246 -26.79 53.58 -23.69
CA GLY A 246 -25.71 53.88 -24.61
C GLY A 246 -24.81 55.04 -24.16
N ALA A 247 -25.05 55.62 -22.99
CA ALA A 247 -24.20 56.66 -22.42
C ALA A 247 -22.88 56.08 -21.90
N GLN A 248 -21.78 56.79 -22.20
CA GLN A 248 -20.45 56.34 -21.71
C GLN A 248 -20.32 56.63 -20.24
N TYR A 249 -19.76 55.64 -19.51
CA TYR A 249 -19.39 55.81 -18.13
C TYR A 249 -17.91 55.49 -17.89
N THR A 250 -17.34 56.06 -16.85
CA THR A 250 -16.01 55.73 -16.34
C THR A 250 -16.19 55.43 -14.86
N ASN A 251 -15.76 54.25 -14.47
CA ASN A 251 -15.80 53.80 -13.08
C ASN A 251 -14.37 53.55 -12.58
N ASN A 252 -14.04 54.08 -11.40
CA ASN A 252 -12.78 53.84 -10.75
C ASN A 252 -12.93 52.60 -9.84
N VAL A 253 -12.27 51.52 -10.20
CA VAL A 253 -12.23 50.29 -9.40
C VAL A 253 -11.11 50.40 -8.40
N ASN A 254 -11.48 50.33 -7.14
CA ASN A 254 -10.52 50.35 -6.01
C ASN A 254 -10.14 48.93 -5.64
N TRP A 255 -8.84 48.68 -5.53
CA TRP A 255 -8.34 47.35 -5.16
C TRP A 255 -8.85 46.87 -3.79
N ARG A 256 -9.09 47.75 -2.83
CA ARG A 256 -9.61 47.41 -1.50
C ARG A 256 -11.02 46.86 -1.55
N ASP A 257 -11.87 47.40 -2.42
CA ASP A 257 -13.27 47.02 -2.52
C ASP A 257 -13.45 45.78 -3.41
N SER A 258 -12.49 45.52 -4.29
CA SER A 258 -12.51 44.41 -5.26
C SER A 258 -11.65 43.23 -4.88
N THR A 259 -10.90 43.29 -3.77
CA THR A 259 -10.10 42.18 -3.32
C THR A 259 -10.98 41.08 -2.75
N THR A 260 -10.78 39.89 -3.29
CA THR A 260 -11.45 38.70 -2.82
C THR A 260 -10.43 37.63 -2.49
N PHE A 261 -10.75 36.86 -1.49
CA PHE A 261 -9.94 35.78 -0.99
C PHE A 261 -10.81 34.55 -0.89
N SER A 262 -10.40 33.46 -1.51
CA SER A 262 -11.17 32.23 -1.57
C SER A 262 -10.29 31.06 -1.12
N PRO A 263 -10.33 30.72 0.17
CA PRO A 263 -9.79 29.44 0.60
C PRO A 263 -10.70 28.33 0.04
N THR A 264 -10.11 27.32 -0.56
CA THR A 264 -10.85 26.10 -0.86
C THR A 264 -10.95 25.25 0.42
N LEU A 265 -12.06 24.55 0.56
CA LEU A 265 -12.18 23.59 1.66
C LEU A 265 -11.05 22.54 1.53
N PRO A 266 -10.33 22.25 2.60
CA PRO A 266 -9.33 21.19 2.59
C PRO A 266 -9.96 19.88 2.13
N GLN A 267 -9.36 19.26 1.12
CA GLN A 267 -9.77 17.95 0.67
C GLN A 267 -8.93 16.90 1.40
N GLN A 268 -9.59 15.88 1.89
CA GLN A 268 -8.95 14.78 2.58
C GLN A 268 -9.54 13.46 2.10
N ASP A 269 -8.65 12.54 1.74
CA ASP A 269 -8.95 11.14 1.50
C ASP A 269 -8.11 10.32 2.47
N LYS A 270 -8.76 9.48 3.26
CA LYS A 270 -8.09 8.69 4.27
C LYS A 270 -8.88 7.40 4.48
N ASP A 271 -8.15 6.30 4.49
CA ASP A 271 -8.71 5.00 4.82
C ASP A 271 -7.68 4.13 5.52
N SER A 272 -8.14 3.13 6.22
CA SER A 272 -7.31 2.13 6.90
C SER A 272 -8.01 0.79 6.92
N ASP A 273 -7.23 -0.27 6.74
CA ASP A 273 -7.69 -1.64 6.82
C ASP A 273 -6.74 -2.46 7.71
N SER A 274 -7.28 -3.45 8.38
CA SER A 274 -6.51 -4.37 9.23
C SER A 274 -7.06 -5.78 9.09
N SER A 275 -6.17 -6.75 9.16
CA SER A 275 -6.51 -8.16 9.14
C SER A 275 -5.50 -8.98 9.93
N THR A 276 -5.81 -10.25 10.15
CA THR A 276 -4.95 -11.13 10.92
C THR A 276 -4.53 -12.32 10.06
N THR A 277 -3.25 -12.67 10.12
CA THR A 277 -2.75 -13.96 9.68
C THR A 277 -2.67 -14.88 10.89
N TYR A 278 -3.53 -15.87 10.93
CA TYR A 278 -3.65 -16.77 12.08
C TYR A 278 -2.65 -17.91 12.01
N ALA A 279 -1.92 -18.13 13.11
CA ALA A 279 -1.29 -19.41 13.33
C ALA A 279 -2.39 -20.49 13.31
N THR A 280 -2.23 -21.50 12.46
CA THR A 280 -3.31 -22.42 12.12
C THR A 280 -2.82 -23.87 12.15
N ILE A 281 -3.61 -24.74 12.75
CA ILE A 281 -3.45 -26.19 12.69
C ILE A 281 -4.79 -26.80 12.32
N SER A 282 -4.87 -27.52 11.19
CA SER A 282 -6.05 -28.30 10.85
C SER A 282 -6.28 -29.42 11.87
N GLU A 283 -7.54 -29.74 12.15
CA GLU A 283 -7.89 -30.80 13.08
C GLU A 283 -7.19 -32.13 12.75
N GLY A 284 -6.77 -32.82 13.79
CA GLY A 284 -6.05 -34.09 13.67
C GLY A 284 -5.86 -34.78 15.00
N ASN A 285 -5.12 -35.87 14.96
CA ASN A 285 -4.61 -36.54 16.16
C ASN A 285 -3.40 -35.75 16.68
N ILE A 286 -3.59 -34.96 17.72
CA ILE A 286 -2.60 -34.05 18.26
C ILE A 286 -2.21 -34.50 19.67
N SER A 287 -0.90 -34.68 19.90
CA SER A 287 -0.33 -34.99 21.20
C SER A 287 0.76 -33.98 21.52
N ILE A 288 0.59 -33.25 22.62
CA ILE A 288 1.54 -32.25 23.11
C ILE A 288 1.97 -32.64 24.53
N GLY A 289 3.28 -32.81 24.73
CA GLY A 289 3.84 -33.21 26.03
C GLY A 289 3.32 -34.56 26.49
N GLY A 290 3.07 -35.48 25.57
CA GLY A 290 2.57 -36.83 25.89
C GLY A 290 1.06 -36.88 26.20
N LYS A 291 0.33 -35.79 26.00
CA LYS A 291 -1.11 -35.71 26.22
C LYS A 291 -1.85 -35.45 24.93
N ASP A 292 -2.87 -36.23 24.64
CA ASP A 292 -3.77 -35.98 23.53
C ASP A 292 -4.57 -34.70 23.78
N THR A 293 -4.68 -33.91 22.73
CA THR A 293 -5.38 -32.63 22.77
C THR A 293 -6.11 -32.36 21.44
N THR A 294 -6.78 -31.23 21.35
CA THR A 294 -7.52 -30.78 20.18
C THR A 294 -7.14 -29.34 19.85
N VAL A 295 -7.39 -28.91 18.62
CA VAL A 295 -7.19 -27.51 18.22
C VAL A 295 -8.04 -26.55 19.07
N GLU A 296 -9.23 -26.97 19.48
CA GLU A 296 -10.11 -26.19 20.37
C GLU A 296 -9.47 -26.02 21.76
N ASN A 297 -8.96 -27.09 22.36
CA ASN A 297 -8.30 -27.04 23.66
C ASN A 297 -7.01 -26.22 23.64
N LEU A 298 -6.29 -26.21 22.50
CA LEU A 298 -5.12 -25.38 22.31
C LEU A 298 -5.45 -23.91 22.09
N GLY A 299 -6.69 -23.59 21.69
CA GLY A 299 -7.10 -22.25 21.36
C GLY A 299 -6.50 -21.70 20.05
N ILE A 300 -6.08 -22.60 19.16
CA ILE A 300 -5.48 -22.24 17.89
C ILE A 300 -6.53 -22.25 16.78
N HIS A 301 -6.36 -21.35 15.80
CA HIS A 301 -7.18 -21.32 14.60
C HIS A 301 -7.05 -22.60 13.80
N SER A 302 -8.13 -23.11 13.20
CA SER A 302 -8.12 -24.40 12.51
C SER A 302 -8.65 -24.36 11.08
N ASP A 303 -9.32 -23.28 10.66
CA ASP A 303 -9.83 -23.12 9.29
C ASP A 303 -8.81 -22.44 8.41
N ILE A 304 -8.17 -23.22 7.52
CA ILE A 304 -7.17 -22.70 6.59
C ILE A 304 -7.76 -21.70 5.58
N ASN A 305 -9.04 -21.78 5.27
CA ASN A 305 -9.66 -20.86 4.31
C ASN A 305 -9.76 -19.43 4.84
N THR A 306 -9.75 -19.26 6.15
CA THR A 306 -9.78 -17.95 6.83
C THR A 306 -8.49 -17.60 7.55
N ALA A 307 -7.45 -18.40 7.39
CA ALA A 307 -6.20 -18.26 8.14
C ALA A 307 -5.39 -17.03 7.74
N ASN A 308 -5.36 -16.68 6.47
CA ASN A 308 -4.64 -15.52 5.99
C ASN A 308 -5.60 -14.53 5.34
N GLN A 309 -6.06 -13.58 6.14
CA GLN A 309 -6.88 -12.48 5.65
C GLN A 309 -5.97 -11.35 5.21
N LYS A 310 -6.07 -10.99 3.93
CA LYS A 310 -5.27 -9.90 3.35
C LYS A 310 -5.91 -8.56 3.66
N VAL A 311 -5.08 -7.53 3.81
CA VAL A 311 -5.54 -6.15 3.82
C VAL A 311 -5.71 -5.65 2.39
N ASP A 312 -6.52 -4.61 2.22
CA ASP A 312 -6.67 -3.94 0.94
C ASP A 312 -5.33 -3.35 0.48
N ALA A 313 -5.08 -3.45 -0.80
CA ALA A 313 -3.91 -2.82 -1.41
C ALA A 313 -4.01 -1.29 -1.28
N LEU A 314 -2.87 -0.64 -1.08
CA LEU A 314 -2.83 0.82 -1.08
C LEU A 314 -3.28 1.35 -2.45
N PRO A 315 -4.14 2.39 -2.49
CA PRO A 315 -4.51 3.04 -3.73
C PRO A 315 -3.31 3.78 -4.33
N ASP A 316 -3.43 4.14 -5.59
CA ASP A 316 -2.47 5.05 -6.24
C ASP A 316 -2.58 6.45 -5.61
N LEU A 317 -1.64 6.78 -4.74
CA LEU A 317 -1.62 8.05 -4.02
C LEU A 317 -1.48 9.25 -4.96
N GLN A 318 -0.75 9.09 -6.08
CA GLN A 318 -0.60 10.16 -7.06
C GLN A 318 -1.92 10.44 -7.77
N ALA A 319 -2.67 9.40 -8.11
CA ALA A 319 -4.00 9.55 -8.70
C ALA A 319 -4.99 10.27 -7.76
N ILE A 320 -4.91 10.01 -6.45
CA ILE A 320 -5.71 10.74 -5.47
C ILE A 320 -5.34 12.21 -5.44
N LEU A 321 -4.05 12.54 -5.40
CA LEU A 321 -3.58 13.93 -5.40
C LEU A 321 -3.96 14.66 -6.70
N ASP A 322 -3.86 13.99 -7.84
CA ASP A 322 -4.24 14.56 -9.14
C ASP A 322 -5.74 14.86 -9.20
N LYS A 323 -6.57 13.98 -8.67
CA LYS A 323 -8.02 14.19 -8.55
C LYS A 323 -8.34 15.36 -7.62
N GLN A 324 -7.69 15.44 -6.46
CA GLN A 324 -7.86 16.56 -5.52
C GLN A 324 -7.42 17.88 -6.15
N LYS A 325 -6.36 17.87 -6.96
CA LYS A 325 -5.91 19.05 -7.70
C LYS A 325 -6.95 19.51 -8.74
N ILE A 326 -7.52 18.60 -9.51
CA ILE A 326 -8.58 18.91 -10.49
C ILE A 326 -9.77 19.57 -9.80
N VAL A 327 -10.23 19.05 -8.67
CA VAL A 327 -11.34 19.63 -7.91
C VAL A 327 -10.98 21.02 -7.39
N SER A 328 -9.77 21.20 -6.90
CA SER A 328 -9.28 22.49 -6.42
C SER A 328 -9.20 23.54 -7.54
N ASP A 329 -8.67 23.15 -8.70
CA ASP A 329 -8.55 24.03 -9.88
C ASP A 329 -9.95 24.40 -10.43
N ALA A 330 -10.88 23.44 -10.49
CA ALA A 330 -12.26 23.70 -10.89
C ALA A 330 -12.99 24.67 -9.95
N THR A 331 -12.80 24.52 -8.65
CA THR A 331 -13.35 25.44 -7.64
C THR A 331 -12.81 26.85 -7.82
N SER A 332 -11.52 26.99 -8.05
CA SER A 332 -10.88 28.28 -8.32
C SER A 332 -11.44 28.95 -9.58
N THR A 333 -11.70 28.15 -10.63
CA THR A 333 -12.28 28.63 -11.89
C THR A 333 -13.72 29.12 -11.71
N VAL A 334 -14.54 28.39 -10.96
CA VAL A 334 -15.92 28.77 -10.66
C VAL A 334 -15.96 30.08 -9.86
N VAL A 335 -15.11 30.20 -8.85
CA VAL A 335 -15.01 31.44 -8.04
C VAL A 335 -14.58 32.63 -8.91
N ALA A 336 -13.62 32.43 -9.83
CA ALA A 336 -13.24 33.50 -10.77
C ALA A 336 -14.37 33.88 -11.70
N ALA A 337 -15.15 32.94 -12.22
CA ALA A 337 -16.29 33.20 -13.11
C ALA A 337 -17.42 33.92 -12.38
N THR A 338 -17.73 33.61 -11.13
CA THR A 338 -18.78 34.29 -10.36
C THR A 338 -18.47 35.75 -10.02
N ARG A 339 -17.21 36.16 -10.16
CA ARG A 339 -16.79 37.56 -10.00
C ARG A 339 -17.05 38.44 -11.25
N THR A 340 -17.24 37.82 -12.36
CA THR A 340 -17.40 38.50 -13.67
C THR A 340 -18.87 38.87 -13.98
N TYR A 341 -19.79 38.47 -13.11
CA TYR A 341 -21.22 38.79 -13.14
C TYR A 341 -21.59 39.69 -11.93
#